data_721cc08a2571c39cbe7aa51ca977ccbb
#
_entry.id   721cc08a2571c39cbe7aa51ca977ccbb
#
_cell.length_a   1.000
_cell.length_b   1.000
_cell.length_c   1.000
_cell.angle_alpha   90.00
_cell.angle_beta   90.00
_cell.angle_gamma   90.00
#
_symmetry.space_group_name_H-M   'P 1'
#
loop_
_entity.id
_entity.type
_entity.pdbx_description
1 polymer ?
#
loop_
_entity_poly.entity_id
_entity_poly.type
_entity_poly.pdbx_seq_one_letter_code
_entity_poly.pdbx_strand_id
1 'polypeptide(L)'
;MNKAELIDKLAKDAGITKVQANDALDAFTNSVVGALKKGDRVTLVGFGTFSVSERAARNGRNPQTGAVIKIKARKVPKFKAGKEFSTKISGKK
;
A
#
# COMPACT_ATOMS: atom_id res chain seq x y z
N MET A 1 13.49 4.47 -8.22
CA MET A 1 13.11 5.77 -7.61
C MET A 1 12.91 5.58 -6.13
N ASN A 2 13.59 6.39 -5.33
CA ASN A 2 13.41 6.35 -3.88
C ASN A 2 12.50 7.50 -3.42
N LYS A 3 12.28 7.59 -2.11
CA LYS A 3 11.40 8.63 -1.55
C LYS A 3 11.89 10.04 -1.88
N ALA A 4 13.18 10.29 -1.77
CA ALA A 4 13.75 11.61 -2.04
C ALA A 4 13.54 12.03 -3.50
N GLU A 5 13.78 11.12 -4.43
CA GLU A 5 13.56 11.37 -5.85
C GLU A 5 12.08 11.59 -6.15
N LEU A 6 11.21 10.84 -5.50
CA LEU A 6 9.77 11.01 -5.67
C LEU A 6 9.31 12.37 -5.17
N ILE A 7 9.84 12.82 -4.03
CA ILE A 7 9.51 14.15 -3.48
C ILE A 7 9.95 15.25 -4.44
N ASP A 8 11.14 15.14 -5.00
CA ASP A 8 11.64 16.11 -5.98
C ASP A 8 10.71 16.20 -7.19
N LYS A 9 10.29 15.04 -7.70
CA LYS A 9 9.40 14.97 -8.84
C LYS A 9 8.02 15.53 -8.51
N LEU A 10 7.47 15.20 -7.36
CA LEU A 10 6.17 15.70 -6.92
C LEU A 10 6.19 17.22 -6.78
N ALA A 11 7.25 17.76 -6.18
CA ALA A 11 7.39 19.20 -6.01
C ALA A 11 7.42 19.91 -7.37
N LYS A 12 8.19 19.39 -8.30
CA LYS A 12 8.31 19.95 -9.64
C LYS A 12 7.01 19.87 -10.43
N ASP A 13 6.40 18.69 -10.46
CA ASP A 13 5.21 18.45 -11.25
C ASP A 13 3.98 19.18 -10.70
N ALA A 14 3.88 19.29 -9.39
CA ALA A 14 2.73 19.96 -8.74
C ALA A 14 2.96 21.45 -8.53
N GLY A 15 4.16 21.96 -8.78
CA GLY A 15 4.47 23.37 -8.57
C GLY A 15 4.49 23.77 -7.11
N ILE A 16 4.93 22.87 -6.23
CA ILE A 16 5.00 23.10 -4.79
C ILE A 16 6.45 22.95 -4.32
N THR A 17 6.71 23.33 -3.07
CA THR A 17 8.04 23.18 -2.50
C THR A 17 8.29 21.71 -2.13
N LYS A 18 9.57 21.37 -1.95
CA LYS A 18 9.95 20.02 -1.50
C LYS A 18 9.39 19.72 -0.12
N VAL A 19 9.33 20.71 0.76
CA VAL A 19 8.75 20.55 2.10
C VAL A 19 7.27 20.21 1.97
N GLN A 20 6.54 20.96 1.14
CA GLN A 20 5.12 20.70 0.91
C GLN A 20 4.90 19.33 0.28
N ALA A 21 5.75 18.93 -0.67
CA ALA A 21 5.64 17.62 -1.31
C ALA A 21 5.89 16.50 -0.30
N ASN A 22 6.89 16.67 0.56
CA ASN A 22 7.18 15.69 1.61
C ASN A 22 6.00 15.57 2.58
N ASP A 23 5.46 16.69 3.02
CA ASP A 23 4.32 16.70 3.95
C ASP A 23 3.09 16.05 3.32
N ALA A 24 2.84 16.33 2.05
CA ALA A 24 1.72 15.74 1.33
C ALA A 24 1.88 14.23 1.18
N LEU A 25 3.09 13.77 0.87
CA LEU A 25 3.36 12.35 0.72
C LEU A 25 3.21 11.63 2.06
N ASP A 26 3.74 12.22 3.14
CA ASP A 26 3.61 11.64 4.47
C ASP A 26 2.14 11.58 4.91
N ALA A 27 1.37 12.64 4.66
CA ALA A 27 -0.05 12.67 4.96
C ALA A 27 -0.80 11.58 4.17
N PHE A 28 -0.44 11.39 2.91
CA PHE A 28 -1.04 10.36 2.07
C PHE A 28 -0.76 8.96 2.63
N THR A 29 0.50 8.64 2.90
CA THR A 29 0.87 7.31 3.39
C THR A 29 0.25 7.04 4.76
N ASN A 30 0.24 8.03 5.64
CA ASN A 30 -0.37 7.89 6.97
C ASN A 30 -1.88 7.70 6.86
N SER A 31 -2.53 8.37 5.91
CA SER A 31 -3.97 8.23 5.68
C SER A 31 -4.32 6.83 5.20
N VAL A 32 -3.50 6.29 4.29
CA VAL A 32 -3.69 4.92 3.80
C VAL A 32 -3.53 3.93 4.94
N VAL A 33 -2.48 4.07 5.74
CA VAL A 33 -2.25 3.20 6.90
C VAL A 33 -3.43 3.25 7.86
N GLY A 34 -3.89 4.47 8.18
CA GLY A 34 -5.01 4.66 9.10
C GLY A 34 -6.31 4.02 8.58
N ALA A 35 -6.60 4.18 7.29
CA ALA A 35 -7.79 3.57 6.70
C ALA A 35 -7.72 2.05 6.73
N LEU A 36 -6.57 1.48 6.37
CA LEU A 36 -6.41 0.02 6.34
C LEU A 36 -6.48 -0.59 7.74
N LYS A 37 -5.99 0.13 8.75
CA LYS A 37 -6.11 -0.33 10.14
C LYS A 37 -7.56 -0.50 10.57
N LYS A 38 -8.44 0.36 10.04
CA LYS A 38 -9.88 0.29 10.33
C LYS A 38 -10.62 -0.74 9.47
N GLY A 39 -9.92 -1.35 8.52
CA GLY A 39 -10.54 -2.27 7.59
C GLY A 39 -11.16 -1.60 6.37
N ASP A 40 -10.95 -0.30 6.22
CA ASP A 40 -11.43 0.44 5.05
C ASP A 40 -10.49 0.24 3.87
N ARG A 41 -10.98 0.55 2.68
CA ARG A 41 -10.15 0.57 1.49
C ARG A 41 -9.98 1.99 0.99
N VAL A 42 -8.88 2.23 0.28
CA VAL A 42 -8.61 3.53 -0.35
C VAL A 42 -8.57 3.31 -1.84
N THR A 43 -9.52 3.89 -2.55
CA THR A 43 -9.61 3.76 -4.00
C THR A 43 -9.19 5.06 -4.67
N LEU A 44 -8.23 4.97 -5.57
CA LEU A 44 -7.78 6.10 -6.39
C LEU A 44 -8.15 5.80 -7.84
N VAL A 45 -9.11 6.56 -8.33
CA VAL A 45 -9.59 6.38 -9.71
C VAL A 45 -8.43 6.55 -10.69
N GLY A 46 -8.29 5.60 -11.61
CA GLY A 46 -7.21 5.63 -12.59
C GLY A 46 -5.86 5.14 -12.08
N PHE A 47 -5.78 4.78 -10.81
CA PHE A 47 -4.54 4.29 -10.21
C PHE A 47 -4.70 2.88 -9.63
N GLY A 48 -5.51 2.72 -8.61
CA GLY A 48 -5.73 1.41 -7.99
C GLY A 48 -6.40 1.52 -6.64
N THR A 49 -6.47 0.40 -5.96
CA THR A 49 -7.14 0.30 -4.67
C THR A 49 -6.22 -0.33 -3.64
N PHE A 50 -6.05 0.36 -2.53
CA PHE A 50 -5.39 -0.19 -1.34
C PHE A 50 -6.47 -0.84 -0.47
N SER A 51 -6.24 -2.07 -0.07
CA SER A 51 -7.19 -2.79 0.77
C SER A 51 -6.44 -3.61 1.79
N VAL A 52 -7.18 -4.19 2.71
CA VAL A 52 -6.60 -5.04 3.74
C VAL A 52 -7.31 -6.38 3.71
N SER A 53 -6.54 -7.44 3.86
CA SER A 53 -7.06 -8.79 3.99
C SER A 53 -6.71 -9.28 5.38
N GLU A 54 -7.69 -9.84 6.08
CA GLU A 54 -7.45 -10.42 7.39
C GLU A 54 -7.21 -11.91 7.25
N ARG A 55 -6.13 -12.36 7.87
CA ARG A 55 -5.87 -13.78 7.99
C ARG A 55 -6.28 -14.21 9.39
N ALA A 56 -7.23 -15.13 9.48
CA ALA A 56 -7.69 -15.64 10.77
C ALA A 56 -6.56 -16.38 11.47
N ALA A 57 -6.62 -16.42 12.80
CA ALA A 57 -5.71 -17.23 13.60
C ALA A 57 -5.88 -18.69 13.19
N ARG A 58 -4.78 -19.39 13.10
CA ARG A 58 -4.78 -20.80 12.71
C ARG A 58 -3.64 -21.54 13.40
N ASN A 59 -3.74 -22.87 13.39
CA ASN A 59 -2.68 -23.72 13.86
C ASN A 59 -1.77 -24.08 12.68
N GLY A 60 -0.49 -23.80 12.84
CA GLY A 60 0.52 -24.24 11.91
C GLY A 60 1.32 -25.37 12.50
N ARG A 61 2.21 -25.95 11.74
CA ARG A 61 3.08 -27.04 12.21
C ARG A 61 4.53 -26.70 11.94
N ASN A 62 5.38 -26.85 12.96
CA ASN A 62 6.79 -26.63 12.80
C ASN A 62 7.38 -27.78 11.96
N PRO A 63 7.96 -27.51 10.80
CA PRO A 63 8.48 -28.56 9.93
C PRO A 63 9.65 -29.34 10.54
N GLN A 64 10.36 -28.80 11.50
CA GLN A 64 11.51 -29.46 12.11
C GLN A 64 11.12 -30.34 13.29
N THR A 65 10.19 -29.88 14.13
CA THR A 65 9.81 -30.59 15.34
C THR A 65 8.44 -31.25 15.26
N GLY A 66 7.64 -30.86 14.26
CA GLY A 66 6.27 -31.33 14.15
C GLY A 66 5.33 -30.71 15.17
N ALA A 67 5.81 -29.81 16.02
CA ALA A 67 4.98 -29.19 17.02
C ALA A 67 3.94 -28.25 16.39
N VAL A 68 2.75 -28.20 17.02
CA VAL A 68 1.69 -27.30 16.58
C VAL A 68 2.03 -25.87 17.05
N ILE A 69 1.98 -24.93 16.13
CA ILE A 69 2.26 -23.52 16.40
C ILE A 69 0.97 -22.74 16.14
N LYS A 70 0.61 -21.86 17.08
CA LYS A 70 -0.49 -20.94 16.87
C LYS A 70 -0.03 -19.74 16.07
N ILE A 71 -0.65 -19.53 14.93
CA ILE A 71 -0.40 -18.35 14.08
C ILE A 71 -1.51 -17.35 14.37
N LYS A 72 -1.11 -16.18 14.87
CA LYS A 72 -2.07 -15.13 15.23
C LYS A 72 -2.74 -14.55 14.00
N ALA A 73 -3.99 -14.11 14.17
CA ALA A 73 -4.68 -13.35 13.15
C ALA A 73 -3.91 -12.06 12.85
N ARG A 74 -3.88 -11.67 11.59
CA ARG A 74 -3.19 -10.43 11.20
C ARG A 74 -3.85 -9.83 9.97
N LYS A 75 -3.66 -8.53 9.82
CA LYS A 75 -4.10 -7.79 8.65
C LYS A 75 -2.94 -7.67 7.68
N VAL A 76 -3.21 -7.98 6.41
CA VAL A 76 -2.20 -7.91 5.35
C VAL A 76 -2.64 -6.85 4.35
N PRO A 77 -1.85 -5.79 4.15
CA PRO A 77 -2.20 -4.77 3.16
C PRO A 77 -2.00 -5.32 1.75
N LYS A 78 -2.89 -4.92 0.85
CA LYS A 78 -2.84 -5.31 -0.56
C LYS A 78 -3.08 -4.11 -1.43
N PHE A 79 -2.43 -4.09 -2.59
CA PHE A 79 -2.67 -3.09 -3.61
C PHE A 79 -3.12 -3.80 -4.88
N LYS A 80 -4.26 -3.38 -5.42
CA LYS A 80 -4.76 -3.88 -6.69
C LYS A 80 -4.69 -2.74 -7.70
N ALA A 81 -3.90 -2.93 -8.75
CA ALA A 81 -3.76 -1.93 -9.79
C ALA A 81 -5.08 -1.77 -10.55
N GLY A 82 -5.43 -0.51 -10.83
CA GLY A 82 -6.59 -0.22 -11.65
C GLY A 82 -6.31 -0.54 -13.12
N LYS A 83 -7.36 -0.70 -13.89
CA LYS A 83 -7.24 -1.03 -15.31
C LYS A 83 -6.42 0.01 -16.07
N GLU A 84 -6.71 1.29 -15.85
CA GLU A 84 -5.99 2.38 -16.53
C GLU A 84 -4.52 2.41 -16.14
N PHE A 85 -4.22 2.19 -14.87
CA PHE A 85 -2.86 2.14 -14.38
C PHE A 85 -2.07 1.01 -15.02
N SER A 86 -2.65 -0.18 -15.05
CA SER A 86 -2.02 -1.35 -15.67
C SER A 86 -1.79 -1.14 -17.15
N THR A 87 -2.76 -0.56 -17.85
CA THR A 87 -2.66 -0.27 -19.29
C THR A 87 -1.53 0.72 -19.57
N LYS A 88 -1.42 1.77 -18.78
CA LYS A 88 -0.36 2.77 -18.93
C LYS A 88 1.03 2.18 -18.78
N ILE A 89 1.18 1.27 -17.82
CA ILE A 89 2.48 0.66 -17.55
C ILE A 89 2.86 -0.34 -18.64
N SER A 90 1.91 -1.16 -19.09
CA SER A 90 2.19 -2.16 -20.11
C SER A 90 2.36 -1.58 -21.50
N GLY A 91 1.95 -0.33 -21.70
CA GLY A 91 2.01 0.33 -23.00
C GLY A 91 0.99 -0.18 -24.00
N LYS A 92 0.03 -0.97 -23.56
CA LYS A 92 -1.07 -1.44 -24.43
C LYS A 92 -2.23 -0.46 -24.39
N LYS A 93 -2.82 -0.31 -25.52
CA LYS A 93 -4.00 0.54 -25.66
C LYS A 93 -5.29 -0.26 -25.48
#